data_e5770b0e6862b57d17e785b13e026d96
#
_entry.id   e5770b0e6862b57d17e785b13e026d96
#
_cell.length_a   1.000
_cell.length_b   1.000
_cell.length_c   1.000
_cell.angle_alpha   90.00
_cell.angle_beta   90.00
_cell.angle_gamma   90.00
#
_symmetry.space_group_name_H-M   'P 1'
#
loop_
_entity.id
_entity.type
_entity.pdbx_description
1 polymer ?
#
loop_
_entity_poly.entity_id
_entity_poly.type
_entity_poly.pdbx_seq_one_letter_code
_entity_poly.pdbx_strand_id
1 'polypeptide(L)'
;VSRAVVVLDDGSNDPVPYVLRGADEAFAEHGGLPLYLWDESLGSTESEVWERVLSDDTWVIVDASFGLEATTDGAAVGVLPLKLGQDFDLIAPSDPGTAKSVRVAGFLAQSSLAFSPGVWANQTLVEERYDGAVTRVYVSVVPSPAVFDDDPTDVEVPPGKDEDERRAAAGVAEALDEALADDGVLVTLIVDDILLVQGLVLAILAIFQAYLALGLGVGLLGIGVVTARAVRDRTHVIGLLRAIGVSRRRIGQSLAGEVAWTGGLGLLVGVAVGMMFHVRLHGAIWAEQGAELVLPWGSATSVLFGGMLLVSIAVAWPIRNATNIAPAEALRSLE
;
A
#
# COMPACT_ATOMS: atom_id res chain seq x y z
N VAL A 1 -12.59 -19.92 -16.02
CA VAL A 1 -13.38 -18.81 -15.44
C VAL A 1 -14.13 -18.10 -16.55
N SER A 2 -15.45 -18.11 -16.46
CA SER A 2 -16.35 -17.37 -17.35
C SER A 2 -16.57 -15.94 -16.85
N ARG A 3 -17.00 -15.03 -17.73
CA ARG A 3 -17.23 -13.62 -17.42
C ARG A 3 -18.50 -13.13 -18.09
N ALA A 4 -19.30 -12.41 -17.32
CA ALA A 4 -20.46 -11.66 -17.80
C ALA A 4 -20.46 -10.24 -17.21
N VAL A 5 -21.28 -9.34 -17.75
CA VAL A 5 -21.56 -8.03 -17.17
C VAL A 5 -22.98 -8.09 -16.62
N VAL A 6 -23.16 -7.71 -15.37
CA VAL A 6 -24.45 -7.69 -14.67
C VAL A 6 -24.69 -6.33 -14.04
N VAL A 7 -25.91 -6.08 -13.64
CA VAL A 7 -26.29 -4.96 -12.79
C VAL A 7 -26.58 -5.52 -11.41
N LEU A 8 -25.99 -4.92 -10.38
CA LEU A 8 -26.19 -5.28 -8.99
C LEU A 8 -27.24 -4.33 -8.41
N ASP A 9 -28.26 -4.90 -7.76
CA ASP A 9 -29.34 -4.15 -7.12
C ASP A 9 -29.58 -4.71 -5.71
N ASP A 10 -29.37 -3.90 -4.68
CA ASP A 10 -29.63 -4.24 -3.28
C ASP A 10 -30.98 -3.67 -2.77
N GLY A 11 -31.76 -3.05 -3.66
CA GLY A 11 -33.05 -2.44 -3.36
C GLY A 11 -32.99 -1.14 -2.57
N SER A 12 -31.81 -0.67 -2.17
CA SER A 12 -31.62 0.53 -1.34
C SER A 12 -30.78 1.62 -2.00
N ASN A 13 -29.90 1.24 -2.92
CA ASN A 13 -29.01 2.13 -3.66
C ASN A 13 -29.32 2.10 -5.16
N ASP A 14 -28.72 3.00 -5.92
CA ASP A 14 -28.81 2.98 -7.37
C ASP A 14 -28.15 1.70 -7.92
N PRO A 15 -28.78 0.99 -8.86
CA PRO A 15 -28.21 -0.21 -9.46
C PRO A 15 -26.85 0.06 -10.13
N VAL A 16 -25.87 -0.81 -9.89
CA VAL A 16 -24.49 -0.62 -10.34
C VAL A 16 -24.10 -1.69 -11.34
N PRO A 17 -23.63 -1.33 -12.57
CA PRO A 17 -23.08 -2.31 -13.50
C PRO A 17 -21.74 -2.84 -12.99
N TYR A 18 -21.58 -4.17 -12.97
CA TYR A 18 -20.38 -4.81 -12.49
C TYR A 18 -20.04 -6.08 -13.24
N VAL A 19 -18.86 -6.65 -12.91
CA VAL A 19 -18.38 -7.89 -13.53
C VAL A 19 -18.79 -9.07 -12.68
N LEU A 20 -19.50 -10.03 -13.29
CA LEU A 20 -19.78 -11.34 -12.74
C LEU A 20 -18.77 -12.35 -13.31
N ARG A 21 -18.18 -13.16 -12.45
CA ARG A 21 -17.21 -14.19 -12.79
C ARG A 21 -17.74 -15.54 -12.35
N GLY A 22 -17.67 -16.51 -13.25
CA GLY A 22 -18.01 -17.89 -12.97
C GLY A 22 -16.77 -18.75 -12.87
N ALA A 23 -16.64 -19.51 -11.80
CA ALA A 23 -15.59 -20.50 -11.65
C ALA A 23 -16.20 -21.90 -11.48
N ASP A 24 -15.44 -22.91 -11.84
CA ASP A 24 -15.79 -24.34 -11.68
C ASP A 24 -15.21 -24.90 -10.38
N GLU A 25 -15.56 -26.14 -10.06
CA GLU A 25 -15.07 -26.82 -8.84
C GLU A 25 -13.55 -26.99 -8.86
N ALA A 26 -12.92 -27.14 -10.02
CA ALA A 26 -11.47 -27.26 -10.13
C ALA A 26 -10.75 -25.99 -9.65
N PHE A 27 -11.39 -24.82 -9.75
CA PHE A 27 -10.85 -23.58 -9.22
C PHE A 27 -10.72 -23.61 -7.67
N ALA A 28 -11.70 -24.20 -6.99
CA ALA A 28 -11.65 -24.38 -5.54
C ALA A 28 -10.60 -25.43 -5.12
N GLU A 29 -10.45 -26.53 -5.87
CA GLU A 29 -9.43 -27.56 -5.62
C GLU A 29 -8.00 -27.00 -5.68
N HIS A 30 -7.77 -25.92 -6.46
CA HIS A 30 -6.49 -25.23 -6.55
C HIS A 30 -6.37 -24.08 -5.55
N GLY A 31 -7.25 -24.01 -4.53
CA GLY A 31 -7.17 -23.05 -3.42
C GLY A 31 -7.96 -21.76 -3.62
N GLY A 32 -8.52 -21.50 -4.81
CA GLY A 32 -9.32 -20.30 -5.06
C GLY A 32 -8.50 -18.99 -4.94
N LEU A 33 -9.20 -17.91 -4.60
CA LEU A 33 -8.57 -16.62 -4.23
C LEU A 33 -8.71 -16.41 -2.72
N PRO A 34 -7.73 -15.76 -2.06
CA PRO A 34 -7.78 -15.54 -0.62
C PRO A 34 -8.96 -14.68 -0.21
N LEU A 35 -9.61 -15.06 0.88
CA LEU A 35 -10.73 -14.36 1.50
C LEU A 35 -10.23 -13.62 2.76
N TYR A 36 -10.74 -12.43 3.03
CA TYR A 36 -10.45 -11.76 4.29
C TYR A 36 -11.59 -11.87 5.31
N LEU A 37 -12.81 -12.16 4.84
CA LEU A 37 -13.99 -12.32 5.67
C LEU A 37 -14.98 -13.26 4.97
N TRP A 38 -15.56 -14.20 5.70
CA TRP A 38 -16.58 -15.12 5.18
C TRP A 38 -17.56 -15.55 6.25
N ASP A 39 -18.67 -16.15 5.82
CA ASP A 39 -19.68 -16.73 6.70
C ASP A 39 -19.19 -18.10 7.21
N GLU A 40 -18.81 -18.17 8.48
CA GLU A 40 -18.32 -19.39 9.14
C GLU A 40 -19.35 -20.54 9.12
N SER A 41 -20.64 -20.26 8.86
CA SER A 41 -21.65 -21.32 8.70
C SER A 41 -21.51 -22.11 7.39
N LEU A 42 -20.77 -21.57 6.41
CA LEU A 42 -20.52 -22.20 5.11
C LEU A 42 -19.27 -23.08 5.10
N GLY A 43 -18.30 -22.76 5.95
CA GLY A 43 -17.06 -23.51 6.08
C GLY A 43 -16.11 -22.90 7.13
N SER A 44 -15.23 -23.74 7.66
CA SER A 44 -14.19 -23.31 8.62
C SER A 44 -12.92 -22.84 7.94
N THR A 45 -12.76 -23.13 6.65
CA THR A 45 -11.63 -22.75 5.81
C THR A 45 -12.09 -22.07 4.54
N GLU A 46 -11.20 -21.27 3.93
CA GLU A 46 -11.47 -20.58 2.66
C GLU A 46 -11.87 -21.57 1.55
N SER A 47 -11.19 -22.70 1.45
CA SER A 47 -11.49 -23.75 0.46
C SER A 47 -12.89 -24.32 0.61
N GLU A 48 -13.34 -24.61 1.84
CA GLU A 48 -14.70 -25.09 2.09
C GLU A 48 -15.76 -24.06 1.66
N VAL A 49 -15.50 -22.78 1.89
CA VAL A 49 -16.41 -21.71 1.45
C VAL A 49 -16.44 -21.61 -0.08
N TRP A 50 -15.29 -21.69 -0.75
CA TRP A 50 -15.23 -21.73 -2.22
C TRP A 50 -15.97 -22.93 -2.79
N GLU A 51 -15.73 -24.15 -2.28
CA GLU A 51 -16.46 -25.35 -2.72
C GLU A 51 -17.98 -25.18 -2.58
N ARG A 52 -18.42 -24.57 -1.46
CA ARG A 52 -19.85 -24.34 -1.21
C ARG A 52 -20.44 -23.34 -2.20
N VAL A 53 -19.75 -22.24 -2.46
CA VAL A 53 -20.18 -21.19 -3.41
C VAL A 53 -20.23 -21.73 -4.84
N LEU A 54 -19.26 -22.55 -5.23
CA LEU A 54 -19.17 -23.09 -6.59
C LEU A 54 -20.11 -24.26 -6.83
N SER A 55 -20.59 -24.93 -5.77
CA SER A 55 -21.60 -25.99 -5.86
C SER A 55 -23.06 -25.50 -5.78
N ASP A 56 -23.28 -24.25 -5.36
CA ASP A 56 -24.61 -23.68 -5.13
C ASP A 56 -24.73 -22.31 -5.85
N ASP A 57 -25.80 -22.11 -6.59
CA ASP A 57 -26.05 -20.91 -7.37
C ASP A 57 -26.69 -19.75 -6.56
N THR A 58 -26.84 -19.95 -5.24
CA THR A 58 -27.42 -18.96 -4.31
C THR A 58 -26.34 -18.08 -3.66
N TRP A 59 -25.14 -18.61 -3.51
CA TRP A 59 -24.06 -17.94 -2.81
C TRP A 59 -23.06 -17.31 -3.77
N VAL A 60 -22.50 -16.16 -3.37
CA VAL A 60 -21.48 -15.47 -4.15
C VAL A 60 -20.39 -14.91 -3.23
N ILE A 61 -19.18 -14.84 -3.75
CA ILE A 61 -18.08 -14.11 -3.12
C ILE A 61 -17.91 -12.79 -3.86
N VAL A 62 -17.82 -11.69 -3.12
CA VAL A 62 -17.67 -10.35 -3.68
C VAL A 62 -16.25 -9.82 -3.41
N ASP A 63 -15.75 -8.96 -4.27
CA ASP A 63 -14.43 -8.38 -4.03
C ASP A 63 -14.46 -7.35 -2.89
N ALA A 64 -13.28 -6.99 -2.39
CA ALA A 64 -13.11 -6.14 -1.21
C ALA A 64 -13.71 -4.72 -1.37
N SER A 65 -13.99 -4.26 -2.60
CA SER A 65 -14.60 -2.94 -2.83
C SER A 65 -16.03 -2.81 -2.31
N PHE A 66 -16.72 -3.94 -2.14
CA PHE A 66 -18.09 -3.98 -1.61
C PHE A 66 -18.15 -3.95 -0.08
N GLY A 67 -17.09 -4.38 0.61
CA GLY A 67 -17.02 -4.41 2.07
C GLY A 67 -16.55 -3.10 2.71
N LEU A 68 -16.11 -2.13 1.90
CA LEU A 68 -15.65 -0.84 2.43
C LEU A 68 -16.86 0.00 2.86
N GLU A 69 -17.08 0.13 4.16
CA GLU A 69 -18.06 1.07 4.69
C GLU A 69 -17.72 2.50 4.26
N ALA A 70 -18.77 3.27 3.95
CA ALA A 70 -18.62 4.70 3.71
C ALA A 70 -17.92 5.33 4.91
N THR A 71 -16.71 5.85 4.70
CA THR A 71 -16.03 6.62 5.73
C THR A 71 -16.92 7.80 6.14
N THR A 72 -16.85 8.19 7.39
CA THR A 72 -17.69 9.20 8.07
C THR A 72 -17.82 10.54 7.33
N ASP A 73 -17.03 10.77 6.28
CA ASP A 73 -17.00 11.98 5.43
C ASP A 73 -17.79 11.86 4.10
N GLY A 74 -18.61 10.81 3.92
CA GLY A 74 -19.56 10.73 2.82
C GLY A 74 -18.98 10.39 1.44
N ALA A 75 -17.70 10.09 1.34
CA ALA A 75 -17.10 9.51 0.14
C ALA A 75 -17.20 7.97 0.24
N ALA A 76 -18.25 7.40 -0.32
CA ALA A 76 -18.35 5.96 -0.51
C ALA A 76 -17.20 5.55 -1.46
N VAL A 77 -16.19 4.87 -0.93
CA VAL A 77 -15.09 4.32 -1.72
C VAL A 77 -15.50 2.97 -2.34
N GLY A 78 -16.57 2.37 -1.83
CA GLY A 78 -17.13 1.11 -2.32
C GLY A 78 -18.11 1.28 -3.48
N VAL A 79 -18.18 0.29 -4.34
CA VAL A 79 -19.12 0.27 -5.48
C VAL A 79 -20.57 0.16 -4.97
N LEU A 80 -20.80 -0.67 -3.95
CA LEU A 80 -22.08 -0.91 -3.28
C LEU A 80 -21.74 -1.44 -1.87
N PRO A 81 -22.24 -0.85 -0.77
CA PRO A 81 -21.93 -1.31 0.58
C PRO A 81 -22.73 -2.58 0.90
N LEU A 82 -22.16 -3.75 0.62
CA LEU A 82 -22.74 -5.04 0.95
C LEU A 82 -22.23 -5.55 2.29
N LYS A 83 -23.05 -6.35 2.99
CA LYS A 83 -22.70 -7.01 4.25
C LYS A 83 -22.68 -8.52 4.07
N LEU A 84 -21.92 -9.19 4.91
CA LEU A 84 -21.90 -10.65 4.97
C LEU A 84 -23.32 -11.19 5.20
N GLY A 85 -23.74 -12.20 4.42
CA GLY A 85 -25.07 -12.77 4.51
C GLY A 85 -26.21 -11.91 3.92
N GLN A 86 -25.92 -10.74 3.34
CA GLN A 86 -26.90 -9.88 2.69
C GLN A 86 -27.30 -10.44 1.34
N ASP A 87 -28.62 -10.37 1.04
CA ASP A 87 -29.17 -10.69 -0.28
C ASP A 87 -29.12 -9.46 -1.19
N PHE A 88 -28.84 -9.68 -2.47
CA PHE A 88 -28.93 -8.67 -3.52
C PHE A 88 -29.23 -9.35 -4.86
N ASP A 89 -29.72 -8.60 -5.84
CA ASP A 89 -30.10 -9.13 -7.12
C ASP A 89 -29.01 -8.93 -8.18
N LEU A 90 -28.74 -10.00 -8.94
CA LEU A 90 -27.96 -9.97 -10.18
C LEU A 90 -28.93 -9.87 -11.36
N ILE A 91 -28.73 -8.89 -12.22
CA ILE A 91 -29.63 -8.63 -13.35
C ILE A 91 -28.79 -8.51 -14.63
N ALA A 92 -29.17 -9.20 -15.71
CA ALA A 92 -28.54 -8.98 -17.00
C ALA A 92 -28.94 -7.60 -17.55
N PRO A 93 -27.99 -6.78 -18.06
CA PRO A 93 -28.30 -5.44 -18.56
C PRO A 93 -29.31 -5.44 -19.74
N SER A 94 -29.33 -6.52 -20.51
CA SER A 94 -30.19 -6.66 -21.69
C SER A 94 -31.59 -7.21 -21.36
N ASP A 95 -31.79 -7.86 -20.22
CA ASP A 95 -33.03 -8.50 -19.84
C ASP A 95 -33.29 -8.46 -18.32
N PRO A 96 -34.13 -7.53 -17.84
CA PRO A 96 -34.52 -7.46 -16.44
C PRO A 96 -35.21 -8.73 -15.90
N GLY A 97 -35.72 -9.58 -16.77
CA GLY A 97 -36.35 -10.88 -16.39
C GLY A 97 -35.33 -11.91 -15.90
N THR A 98 -34.03 -11.64 -16.03
CA THR A 98 -32.96 -12.52 -15.55
C THR A 98 -32.61 -12.30 -14.08
N ALA A 99 -33.29 -11.40 -13.38
CA ALA A 99 -33.02 -11.10 -11.97
C ALA A 99 -32.97 -12.38 -11.14
N LYS A 100 -31.89 -12.54 -10.37
CA LYS A 100 -31.72 -13.65 -9.43
C LYS A 100 -31.14 -13.09 -8.13
N SER A 101 -31.83 -13.37 -7.03
CA SER A 101 -31.32 -13.03 -5.71
C SER A 101 -30.23 -14.01 -5.32
N VAL A 102 -29.10 -13.43 -4.89
CA VAL A 102 -27.92 -14.14 -4.40
C VAL A 102 -27.50 -13.58 -3.05
N ARG A 103 -26.72 -14.34 -2.29
CA ARG A 103 -26.31 -13.99 -0.95
C ARG A 103 -24.79 -13.91 -0.83
N VAL A 104 -24.30 -12.91 -0.13
CA VAL A 104 -22.86 -12.71 0.12
C VAL A 104 -22.33 -13.78 1.07
N ALA A 105 -21.52 -14.69 0.56
CA ALA A 105 -20.82 -15.72 1.33
C ALA A 105 -19.51 -15.22 1.96
N GLY A 106 -18.85 -14.29 1.29
CA GLY A 106 -17.57 -13.77 1.72
C GLY A 106 -17.03 -12.64 0.85
N PHE A 107 -15.93 -12.08 1.29
CA PHE A 107 -15.22 -10.99 0.63
C PHE A 107 -13.80 -11.43 0.27
N LEU A 108 -13.38 -11.17 -0.96
CA LEU A 108 -12.01 -11.41 -1.40
C LEU A 108 -11.04 -10.48 -0.65
N ALA A 109 -9.85 -10.98 -0.39
CA ALA A 109 -8.76 -10.14 0.12
C ALA A 109 -8.42 -9.01 -0.85
N GLN A 110 -7.97 -7.87 -0.31
CA GLN A 110 -7.67 -6.68 -1.11
C GLN A 110 -6.57 -6.93 -2.17
N SER A 111 -5.67 -7.86 -1.91
CA SER A 111 -4.65 -8.30 -2.88
C SER A 111 -5.27 -8.83 -4.18
N SER A 112 -6.47 -9.40 -4.12
CA SER A 112 -7.18 -9.94 -5.29
C SER A 112 -7.82 -8.86 -6.17
N LEU A 113 -8.03 -7.63 -5.67
CA LEU A 113 -8.66 -6.53 -6.42
C LEU A 113 -7.89 -6.16 -7.69
N ALA A 114 -6.55 -6.18 -7.62
CA ALA A 114 -5.70 -5.80 -8.73
C ALA A 114 -5.81 -6.77 -9.93
N PHE A 115 -6.14 -8.05 -9.65
CA PHE A 115 -6.07 -9.13 -10.65
C PHE A 115 -7.44 -9.67 -11.04
N SER A 116 -8.38 -9.66 -10.11
CA SER A 116 -9.65 -10.39 -10.29
C SER A 116 -10.83 -9.71 -9.60
N PRO A 117 -11.07 -8.40 -9.84
CA PRO A 117 -12.24 -7.74 -9.30
C PRO A 117 -13.51 -8.36 -9.88
N GLY A 118 -14.55 -8.46 -9.08
CA GLY A 118 -15.82 -9.00 -9.53
C GLY A 118 -16.62 -9.68 -8.43
N VAL A 119 -17.84 -10.03 -8.79
CA VAL A 119 -18.68 -10.97 -8.03
C VAL A 119 -18.40 -12.38 -8.57
N TRP A 120 -18.05 -13.30 -7.70
CA TRP A 120 -17.70 -14.66 -8.05
C TRP A 120 -18.81 -15.62 -7.69
N ALA A 121 -19.23 -16.43 -8.66
CA ALA A 121 -20.33 -17.36 -8.56
C ALA A 121 -20.00 -18.70 -9.25
N ASN A 122 -20.91 -19.64 -9.18
CA ASN A 122 -20.85 -20.87 -9.95
C ASN A 122 -20.80 -20.58 -11.45
N GLN A 123 -19.94 -21.30 -12.19
CA GLN A 123 -19.75 -21.12 -13.63
C GLN A 123 -21.03 -21.33 -14.44
N THR A 124 -21.82 -22.38 -14.11
CA THR A 124 -23.06 -22.68 -14.78
C THR A 124 -24.06 -21.52 -14.69
N LEU A 125 -24.17 -20.89 -13.52
CA LEU A 125 -25.01 -19.71 -13.33
C LEU A 125 -24.62 -18.59 -14.30
N VAL A 126 -23.30 -18.32 -14.42
CA VAL A 126 -22.78 -17.22 -15.25
C VAL A 126 -22.99 -17.50 -16.74
N GLU A 127 -22.75 -18.71 -17.20
CA GLU A 127 -22.86 -19.09 -18.61
C GLU A 127 -24.33 -19.25 -19.06
N GLU A 128 -25.16 -19.96 -18.30
CA GLU A 128 -26.51 -20.26 -18.73
C GLU A 128 -27.49 -19.10 -18.53
N ARG A 129 -27.30 -18.29 -17.46
CA ARG A 129 -28.27 -17.24 -17.13
C ARG A 129 -27.86 -15.85 -17.62
N TYR A 130 -26.55 -15.59 -17.67
CA TYR A 130 -26.01 -14.26 -18.00
C TYR A 130 -25.21 -14.25 -19.29
N ASP A 131 -25.28 -15.31 -20.10
CA ASP A 131 -24.56 -15.44 -21.38
C ASP A 131 -23.05 -15.19 -21.23
N GLY A 132 -22.49 -15.68 -20.14
CA GLY A 132 -21.10 -15.54 -19.82
C GLY A 132 -20.23 -16.40 -20.71
N ALA A 133 -19.13 -15.85 -21.21
CA ALA A 133 -18.14 -16.58 -21.99
C ALA A 133 -16.88 -16.87 -21.16
N VAL A 134 -16.26 -18.02 -21.41
CA VAL A 134 -14.96 -18.35 -20.81
C VAL A 134 -13.93 -17.35 -21.33
N THR A 135 -13.34 -16.61 -20.42
CA THR A 135 -12.36 -15.56 -20.74
C THR A 135 -10.98 -15.84 -20.18
N ARG A 136 -10.87 -16.73 -19.19
CA ARG A 136 -9.61 -17.12 -18.56
C ARG A 136 -9.62 -18.60 -18.20
N VAL A 137 -8.46 -19.21 -18.38
CA VAL A 137 -8.15 -20.56 -17.88
C VAL A 137 -6.92 -20.44 -17.00
N TYR A 138 -7.02 -20.88 -15.76
CA TYR A 138 -5.89 -20.94 -14.85
C TYR A 138 -5.28 -22.34 -14.95
N VAL A 139 -3.98 -22.40 -15.18
CA VAL A 139 -3.22 -23.64 -15.27
C VAL A 139 -2.17 -23.65 -14.18
N SER A 140 -2.23 -24.64 -13.29
CA SER A 140 -1.16 -24.86 -12.31
C SER A 140 -0.01 -25.61 -12.97
N VAL A 141 1.16 -25.01 -12.98
CA VAL A 141 2.37 -25.57 -13.61
C VAL A 141 3.19 -26.41 -12.62
N VAL A 142 3.09 -26.11 -11.33
CA VAL A 142 3.76 -26.84 -10.26
C VAL A 142 2.69 -27.36 -9.33
N PRO A 143 2.74 -28.62 -8.89
CA PRO A 143 1.89 -29.07 -7.80
C PRO A 143 2.30 -28.26 -6.57
N SER A 144 1.60 -27.14 -6.35
CA SER A 144 1.74 -26.37 -5.14
C SER A 144 1.17 -27.22 -4.02
N PRO A 145 1.92 -27.58 -2.99
CA PRO A 145 1.29 -27.85 -1.74
C PRO A 145 0.60 -26.53 -1.38
N ALA A 146 -0.71 -26.52 -1.29
CA ALA A 146 -1.46 -25.41 -0.71
C ALA A 146 -1.06 -25.31 0.78
N VAL A 147 0.06 -24.68 1.03
CA VAL A 147 0.49 -24.23 2.34
C VAL A 147 0.26 -22.73 2.31
N PHE A 148 -0.97 -22.34 2.42
CA PHE A 148 -1.28 -21.12 3.15
C PHE A 148 -1.07 -21.51 4.62
N ASP A 149 0.15 -21.33 5.10
CA ASP A 149 0.40 -21.35 6.53
C ASP A 149 -0.41 -20.20 7.14
N ASP A 150 -1.10 -20.43 8.25
CA ASP A 150 -2.07 -19.56 8.89
C ASP A 150 -1.50 -18.18 9.35
N ASP A 151 -0.28 -17.83 8.96
CA ASP A 151 0.35 -16.55 9.26
C ASP A 151 0.59 -15.73 7.97
N PRO A 152 -0.28 -14.75 7.66
CA PRO A 152 -0.11 -13.88 6.50
C PRO A 152 1.12 -12.97 6.57
N THR A 153 1.88 -13.00 7.67
CA THR A 153 3.08 -12.18 7.86
C THR A 153 4.38 -12.93 7.61
N ASP A 154 4.35 -14.25 7.53
CA ASP A 154 5.55 -15.10 7.38
C ASP A 154 5.73 -15.59 5.93
N VAL A 155 5.71 -14.67 4.99
CA VAL A 155 6.17 -14.94 3.63
C VAL A 155 7.70 -14.83 3.58
N GLU A 156 8.40 -15.64 4.35
CA GLU A 156 9.79 -15.98 4.07
C GLU A 156 9.83 -17.03 2.96
N VAL A 157 9.73 -16.55 1.75
CA VAL A 157 10.05 -17.36 0.58
C VAL A 157 11.55 -17.66 0.59
N PRO A 158 12.00 -18.92 0.70
CA PRO A 158 13.42 -19.22 0.73
C PRO A 158 14.09 -18.75 -0.56
N PRO A 159 15.13 -17.91 -0.50
CA PRO A 159 15.80 -17.41 -1.70
C PRO A 159 16.44 -18.60 -2.46
N GLY A 160 15.99 -18.82 -3.69
CA GLY A 160 16.55 -19.81 -4.63
C GLY A 160 15.57 -20.86 -5.15
N LYS A 161 14.59 -21.27 -4.37
CA LYS A 161 13.58 -22.25 -4.83
C LYS A 161 12.62 -21.62 -5.83
N ASP A 162 12.27 -20.38 -5.62
CA ASP A 162 11.32 -19.63 -6.47
C ASP A 162 11.86 -19.28 -7.86
N GLU A 163 13.18 -19.04 -7.98
CA GLU A 163 13.74 -18.75 -9.30
C GLU A 163 13.71 -19.95 -10.24
N ASP A 164 13.93 -21.17 -9.71
CA ASP A 164 13.91 -22.38 -10.53
C ASP A 164 12.47 -22.78 -10.86
N GLU A 165 11.54 -22.67 -9.93
CA GLU A 165 10.11 -22.88 -10.14
C GLU A 165 9.55 -21.84 -11.13
N ARG A 166 9.94 -20.58 -10.98
CA ARG A 166 9.54 -19.51 -11.91
C ARG A 166 10.10 -19.71 -13.31
N ARG A 167 11.35 -20.17 -13.46
CA ARG A 167 11.93 -20.51 -14.77
C ARG A 167 11.20 -21.69 -15.44
N ALA A 168 10.85 -22.71 -14.65
CA ALA A 168 10.07 -23.83 -15.14
C ALA A 168 8.69 -23.37 -15.61
N ALA A 169 8.00 -22.55 -14.82
CA ALA A 169 6.70 -21.98 -15.18
C ALA A 169 6.80 -21.08 -16.42
N ALA A 170 7.86 -20.27 -16.55
CA ALA A 170 8.10 -19.44 -17.73
C ALA A 170 8.30 -20.28 -19.00
N GLY A 171 9.03 -21.39 -18.91
CA GLY A 171 9.21 -22.30 -20.06
C GLY A 171 7.90 -22.95 -20.51
N VAL A 172 7.01 -23.31 -19.56
CA VAL A 172 5.69 -23.85 -19.90
C VAL A 172 4.79 -22.74 -20.47
N ALA A 173 4.83 -21.53 -19.93
CA ALA A 173 4.07 -20.41 -20.45
C ALA A 173 4.48 -20.06 -21.89
N GLU A 174 5.77 -20.03 -22.19
CA GLU A 174 6.30 -19.78 -23.54
C GLU A 174 5.86 -20.87 -24.52
N ALA A 175 5.92 -22.14 -24.13
CA ALA A 175 5.44 -23.25 -24.95
C ALA A 175 3.94 -23.21 -25.21
N LEU A 176 3.14 -22.80 -24.22
CA LEU A 176 1.70 -22.62 -24.38
C LEU A 176 1.37 -21.40 -25.24
N ASP A 177 2.10 -20.30 -25.09
CA ASP A 177 1.91 -19.09 -25.90
C ASP A 177 2.19 -19.36 -27.38
N GLU A 178 3.28 -20.10 -27.68
CA GLU A 178 3.60 -20.54 -29.05
C GLU A 178 2.52 -21.48 -29.61
N ALA A 179 2.03 -22.41 -28.81
CA ALA A 179 1.03 -23.41 -29.26
C ALA A 179 -0.35 -22.80 -29.49
N LEU A 180 -0.73 -21.75 -28.75
CA LEU A 180 -2.07 -21.14 -28.75
C LEU A 180 -2.11 -19.77 -29.43
N ALA A 181 -0.98 -19.30 -29.97
CA ALA A 181 -0.87 -18.00 -30.64
C ALA A 181 -1.87 -17.85 -31.80
N ASP A 182 -2.06 -18.90 -32.58
CA ASP A 182 -2.99 -18.91 -33.72
C ASP A 182 -4.46 -18.85 -33.30
N ASP A 183 -4.78 -19.28 -32.06
CA ASP A 183 -6.12 -19.24 -31.48
C ASP A 183 -6.43 -17.89 -30.79
N GLY A 184 -5.48 -16.96 -30.78
CA GLY A 184 -5.64 -15.64 -30.16
C GLY A 184 -5.66 -15.67 -28.62
N VAL A 185 -5.11 -16.71 -28.02
CA VAL A 185 -4.98 -16.86 -26.57
C VAL A 185 -3.70 -16.17 -26.11
N LEU A 186 -3.81 -15.31 -25.10
CA LEU A 186 -2.66 -14.69 -24.44
C LEU A 186 -2.31 -15.47 -23.18
N VAL A 187 -1.09 -15.97 -23.11
CA VAL A 187 -0.59 -16.70 -21.94
C VAL A 187 0.26 -15.75 -21.09
N THR A 188 -0.09 -15.61 -19.82
CA THR A 188 0.64 -14.77 -18.86
C THR A 188 0.91 -15.53 -17.56
N LEU A 189 2.04 -15.24 -16.94
CA LEU A 189 2.33 -15.73 -15.60
C LEU A 189 1.71 -14.77 -14.58
N ILE A 190 0.88 -15.29 -13.68
CA ILE A 190 0.26 -14.49 -12.60
C ILE A 190 1.34 -13.79 -11.75
N VAL A 191 2.48 -14.46 -11.53
CA VAL A 191 3.61 -13.88 -10.78
C VAL A 191 4.15 -12.62 -11.46
N ASP A 192 4.23 -12.59 -12.80
CA ASP A 192 4.73 -11.42 -13.53
C ASP A 192 3.74 -10.26 -13.46
N ASP A 193 2.43 -10.52 -13.48
CA ASP A 193 1.40 -9.51 -13.27
C ASP A 193 1.50 -8.92 -11.84
N ILE A 194 1.70 -9.76 -10.83
CA ILE A 194 1.92 -9.33 -9.43
C ILE A 194 3.16 -8.45 -9.33
N LEU A 195 4.28 -8.87 -9.90
CA LEU A 195 5.52 -8.11 -9.87
C LEU A 195 5.41 -6.77 -10.61
N LEU A 196 4.64 -6.72 -11.69
CA LEU A 196 4.37 -5.48 -12.42
C LEU A 196 3.60 -4.49 -11.54
N VAL A 197 2.54 -4.94 -10.86
CA VAL A 197 1.75 -4.10 -9.94
C VAL A 197 2.61 -3.65 -8.76
N GLN A 198 3.39 -4.55 -8.15
CA GLN A 198 4.34 -4.19 -7.09
C GLN A 198 5.36 -3.16 -7.57
N GLY A 199 5.92 -3.36 -8.77
CA GLY A 199 6.86 -2.43 -9.39
C GLY A 199 6.26 -1.03 -9.59
N LEU A 200 4.99 -0.95 -10.00
CA LEU A 200 4.27 0.31 -10.14
C LEU A 200 4.09 1.01 -8.80
N VAL A 201 3.69 0.28 -7.77
CA VAL A 201 3.54 0.83 -6.40
C VAL A 201 4.89 1.33 -5.88
N LEU A 202 5.95 0.56 -6.04
CA LEU A 202 7.30 0.97 -5.64
C LEU A 202 7.78 2.20 -6.41
N ALA A 203 7.48 2.31 -7.70
CA ALA A 203 7.81 3.50 -8.51
C ALA A 203 7.09 4.75 -7.99
N ILE A 204 5.79 4.64 -7.67
CA ILE A 204 5.01 5.73 -7.06
C ILE A 204 5.63 6.14 -5.71
N LEU A 205 5.93 5.18 -4.85
CA LEU A 205 6.58 5.44 -3.56
C LEU A 205 7.95 6.11 -3.74
N ALA A 206 8.75 5.71 -4.74
CA ALA A 206 10.03 6.34 -5.04
C ALA A 206 9.86 7.82 -5.46
N ILE A 207 8.83 8.15 -6.24
CA ILE A 207 8.49 9.53 -6.59
C ILE A 207 8.14 10.35 -5.34
N PHE A 208 7.31 9.81 -4.44
CA PHE A 208 7.02 10.46 -3.16
C PHE A 208 8.26 10.67 -2.30
N GLN A 209 9.13 9.67 -2.21
CA GLN A 209 10.40 9.78 -1.48
C GLN A 209 11.31 10.85 -2.07
N ALA A 210 11.41 10.94 -3.40
CA ALA A 210 12.17 11.99 -4.08
C ALA A 210 11.62 13.38 -3.78
N TYR A 211 10.30 13.54 -3.80
CA TYR A 211 9.64 14.80 -3.44
C TYR A 211 9.91 15.18 -1.97
N LEU A 212 9.80 14.24 -1.05
CA LEU A 212 10.13 14.46 0.37
C LEU A 212 11.61 14.82 0.57
N ALA A 213 12.52 14.16 -0.15
CA ALA A 213 13.94 14.47 -0.11
C ALA A 213 14.23 15.90 -0.61
N LEU A 214 13.54 16.34 -1.66
CA LEU A 214 13.63 17.73 -2.15
C LEU A 214 13.15 18.71 -1.07
N GLY A 215 12.00 18.46 -0.45
CA GLY A 215 11.47 19.26 0.65
C GLY A 215 12.42 19.34 1.84
N LEU A 216 13.04 18.22 2.20
CA LEU A 216 14.09 18.16 3.23
C LEU A 216 15.29 19.04 2.85
N GLY A 217 15.75 18.96 1.59
CA GLY A 217 16.85 19.76 1.07
C GLY A 217 16.57 21.27 1.19
N VAL A 218 15.37 21.70 0.78
CA VAL A 218 14.92 23.10 0.92
C VAL A 218 14.85 23.51 2.39
N GLY A 219 14.35 22.66 3.28
CA GLY A 219 14.31 22.89 4.71
C GLY A 219 15.71 23.07 5.32
N LEU A 220 16.67 22.23 4.94
CA LEU A 220 18.06 22.32 5.40
C LEU A 220 18.74 23.62 4.92
N LEU A 221 18.51 24.03 3.67
CA LEU A 221 18.98 25.32 3.15
C LEU A 221 18.36 26.49 3.95
N GLY A 222 17.07 26.42 4.26
CA GLY A 222 16.39 27.41 5.10
C GLY A 222 17.04 27.53 6.50
N ILE A 223 17.30 26.41 7.17
CA ILE A 223 18.00 26.40 8.48
C ILE A 223 19.39 27.03 8.34
N GLY A 224 20.13 26.69 7.29
CA GLY A 224 21.45 27.25 7.02
C GLY A 224 21.43 28.78 6.87
N VAL A 225 20.49 29.30 6.09
CA VAL A 225 20.29 30.73 5.84
C VAL A 225 19.88 31.49 7.11
N VAL A 226 18.90 30.96 7.85
CA VAL A 226 18.44 31.55 9.12
C VAL A 226 19.57 31.58 10.15
N THR A 227 20.32 30.47 10.25
CA THR A 227 21.47 30.41 11.16
C THR A 227 22.56 31.41 10.74
N ALA A 228 22.87 31.52 9.45
CA ALA A 228 23.88 32.49 8.96
C ALA A 228 23.47 33.93 9.28
N ARG A 229 22.18 34.26 9.16
CA ARG A 229 21.62 35.55 9.52
C ARG A 229 21.73 35.81 11.03
N ALA A 230 21.24 34.85 11.85
CA ALA A 230 21.30 34.96 13.31
C ALA A 230 22.72 35.15 13.85
N VAL A 231 23.68 34.48 13.23
CA VAL A 231 25.11 34.64 13.54
C VAL A 231 25.58 36.04 13.16
N ARG A 232 25.22 36.53 11.98
CA ARG A 232 25.62 37.87 11.50
C ARG A 232 25.05 38.96 12.40
N ASP A 233 23.82 38.87 12.84
CA ASP A 233 23.17 39.80 13.75
C ASP A 233 23.84 39.81 15.15
N ARG A 234 24.48 38.70 15.54
CA ARG A 234 25.20 38.56 16.83
C ARG A 234 26.72 38.78 16.72
N THR A 235 27.25 39.21 15.58
CA THR A 235 28.71 39.35 15.32
C THR A 235 29.40 40.24 16.35
N HIS A 236 28.76 41.33 16.74
CA HIS A 236 29.28 42.27 17.76
C HIS A 236 29.42 41.60 19.14
N VAL A 237 28.39 40.85 19.58
CA VAL A 237 28.40 40.13 20.85
C VAL A 237 29.50 39.05 20.84
N ILE A 238 29.64 38.35 19.72
CA ILE A 238 30.70 37.33 19.52
C ILE A 238 32.07 37.98 19.60
N GLY A 239 32.27 39.17 18.97
CA GLY A 239 33.50 39.93 19.06
C GLY A 239 33.84 40.35 20.50
N LEU A 240 32.88 40.87 21.26
CA LEU A 240 33.02 41.27 22.65
C LEU A 240 33.39 40.07 23.52
N LEU A 241 32.69 38.93 23.41
CA LEU A 241 32.98 37.71 24.14
C LEU A 241 34.40 37.21 23.85
N ARG A 242 34.91 37.36 22.63
CA ARG A 242 36.27 37.00 22.28
C ARG A 242 37.31 37.99 22.86
N ALA A 243 37.00 39.29 22.94
CA ALA A 243 37.87 40.28 23.52
C ALA A 243 38.10 40.06 25.03
N ILE A 244 37.10 39.54 25.76
CA ILE A 244 37.19 39.12 27.16
C ILE A 244 37.77 37.71 27.36
N GLY A 245 38.22 37.04 26.27
CA GLY A 245 38.95 35.76 26.35
C GLY A 245 38.13 34.49 26.20
N VAL A 246 36.86 34.56 25.82
CA VAL A 246 36.04 33.34 25.55
C VAL A 246 36.58 32.63 24.30
N SER A 247 36.85 31.33 24.42
CA SER A 247 37.41 30.53 23.35
C SER A 247 36.41 30.33 22.19
N ARG A 248 36.90 30.26 20.93
CA ARG A 248 36.12 30.01 19.72
C ARG A 248 35.26 28.76 19.87
N ARG A 249 35.81 27.71 20.49
CA ARG A 249 35.11 26.41 20.67
C ARG A 249 33.87 26.56 21.55
N ARG A 250 33.93 27.34 22.64
CA ARG A 250 32.76 27.55 23.52
C ARG A 250 31.67 28.35 22.83
N ILE A 251 32.01 29.37 22.05
CA ILE A 251 31.03 30.15 21.26
C ILE A 251 30.38 29.24 20.20
N GLY A 252 31.18 28.47 19.47
CA GLY A 252 30.66 27.53 18.48
C GLY A 252 29.75 26.45 19.08
N GLN A 253 30.11 25.92 20.26
CA GLN A 253 29.29 24.94 20.98
C GLN A 253 27.94 25.53 21.44
N SER A 254 27.93 26.79 21.90
CA SER A 254 26.70 27.48 22.30
C SER A 254 25.75 27.66 21.12
N LEU A 255 26.27 28.12 19.96
CA LEU A 255 25.47 28.27 18.73
C LEU A 255 24.99 26.92 18.17
N ALA A 256 25.86 25.91 18.18
CA ALA A 256 25.51 24.58 17.77
C ALA A 256 24.42 23.95 18.67
N GLY A 257 24.52 24.21 20.01
CA GLY A 257 23.53 23.76 20.98
C GLY A 257 22.14 24.38 20.75
N GLU A 258 22.08 25.67 20.43
CA GLU A 258 20.83 26.38 20.11
C GLU A 258 20.14 25.76 18.89
N VAL A 259 20.90 25.51 17.83
CA VAL A 259 20.37 24.89 16.60
C VAL A 259 20.05 23.41 16.80
N ALA A 260 20.89 22.70 17.56
CA ALA A 260 20.61 21.31 17.91
C ALA A 260 19.31 21.16 18.71
N TRP A 261 19.04 22.08 19.62
CA TRP A 261 17.80 22.10 20.40
C TRP A 261 16.57 22.37 19.51
N THR A 262 16.61 23.43 18.71
CA THR A 262 15.48 23.79 17.82
C THR A 262 15.26 22.77 16.72
N GLY A 263 16.33 22.27 16.09
CA GLY A 263 16.28 21.21 15.08
C GLY A 263 15.83 19.87 15.65
N GLY A 264 16.31 19.53 16.85
CA GLY A 264 15.90 18.32 17.57
C GLY A 264 14.43 18.32 17.93
N LEU A 265 13.90 19.45 18.43
CA LEU A 265 12.46 19.61 18.67
C LEU A 265 11.64 19.45 17.37
N GLY A 266 12.09 20.06 16.27
CA GLY A 266 11.43 19.92 14.98
C GLY A 266 11.39 18.46 14.50
N LEU A 267 12.51 17.73 14.64
CA LEU A 267 12.58 16.31 14.30
C LEU A 267 11.65 15.45 15.17
N LEU A 268 11.62 15.70 16.49
CA LEU A 268 10.73 14.98 17.41
C LEU A 268 9.25 15.20 17.06
N VAL A 269 8.86 16.46 16.80
CA VAL A 269 7.49 16.79 16.37
C VAL A 269 7.18 16.12 15.03
N GLY A 270 8.11 16.14 14.08
CA GLY A 270 7.96 15.49 12.77
C GLY A 270 7.73 13.98 12.91
N VAL A 271 8.53 13.30 13.72
CA VAL A 271 8.36 11.86 14.00
C VAL A 271 7.04 11.59 14.70
N ALA A 272 6.66 12.39 15.70
CA ALA A 272 5.39 12.22 16.41
C ALA A 272 4.18 12.36 15.47
N VAL A 273 4.18 13.36 14.58
CA VAL A 273 3.13 13.55 13.57
C VAL A 273 3.12 12.40 12.57
N GLY A 274 4.29 11.95 12.11
CA GLY A 274 4.42 10.82 11.20
C GLY A 274 3.87 9.51 11.81
N MET A 275 4.19 9.24 13.08
CA MET A 275 3.65 8.09 13.82
C MET A 275 2.13 8.18 14.00
N MET A 276 1.62 9.36 14.34
CA MET A 276 0.18 9.57 14.47
C MET A 276 -0.53 9.32 13.13
N PHE A 277 0.04 9.80 12.04
CA PHE A 277 -0.49 9.58 10.70
C PHE A 277 -0.46 8.09 10.32
N HIS A 278 0.64 7.38 10.64
CA HIS A 278 0.76 5.94 10.43
C HIS A 278 -0.35 5.15 11.15
N VAL A 279 -0.58 5.44 12.44
CA VAL A 279 -1.65 4.80 13.22
C VAL A 279 -3.03 5.08 12.63
N ARG A 280 -3.29 6.33 12.22
CA ARG A 280 -4.57 6.70 11.60
C ARG A 280 -4.78 6.03 10.24
N LEU A 281 -3.74 5.97 9.42
CA LEU A 281 -3.79 5.32 8.12
C LEU A 281 -3.99 3.81 8.26
N HIS A 282 -3.28 3.18 9.20
CA HIS A 282 -3.48 1.77 9.53
C HIS A 282 -4.93 1.50 9.93
N GLY A 283 -5.49 2.30 10.87
CA GLY A 283 -6.88 2.14 11.30
C GLY A 283 -7.90 2.34 10.18
N ALA A 284 -7.60 3.19 9.20
CA ALA A 284 -8.52 3.48 8.09
C ALA A 284 -8.47 2.44 6.95
N ILE A 285 -7.34 1.74 6.77
CA ILE A 285 -7.12 0.88 5.59
C ILE A 285 -6.93 -0.60 5.96
N TRP A 286 -6.18 -0.89 7.02
CA TRP A 286 -5.74 -2.27 7.30
C TRP A 286 -6.31 -2.88 8.57
N ALA A 287 -6.81 -2.08 9.52
CA ALA A 287 -7.32 -2.61 10.79
C ALA A 287 -8.52 -3.56 10.59
N GLU A 288 -9.38 -3.26 9.63
CA GLU A 288 -10.53 -4.10 9.30
C GLU A 288 -10.17 -5.42 8.62
N GLN A 289 -8.94 -5.51 8.09
CA GLN A 289 -8.40 -6.70 7.43
C GLN A 289 -7.59 -7.59 8.38
N GLY A 290 -7.66 -7.33 9.68
CA GLY A 290 -6.94 -8.11 10.69
C GLY A 290 -5.42 -7.87 10.73
N ALA A 291 -4.90 -6.89 9.97
CA ALA A 291 -3.47 -6.62 9.99
C ALA A 291 -3.02 -6.03 11.33
N GLU A 292 -1.97 -6.59 11.92
CA GLU A 292 -1.40 -6.07 13.16
C GLU A 292 -0.70 -4.72 12.96
N LEU A 293 -0.90 -3.81 13.92
CA LEU A 293 -0.22 -2.51 13.92
C LEU A 293 1.26 -2.67 14.31
N VAL A 294 2.15 -2.70 13.35
CA VAL A 294 3.59 -2.69 13.58
C VAL A 294 4.12 -1.26 13.54
N LEU A 295 4.61 -0.75 14.67
CA LEU A 295 5.20 0.58 14.74
C LEU A 295 6.64 0.56 14.20
N PRO A 296 6.98 1.43 13.22
CA PRO A 296 8.27 1.42 12.55
C PRO A 296 9.38 2.13 13.37
N TRP A 297 9.71 1.61 14.56
CA TRP A 297 10.70 2.21 15.45
C TRP A 297 12.09 2.34 14.82
N GLY A 298 12.49 1.37 13.98
CA GLY A 298 13.76 1.41 13.27
C GLY A 298 13.84 2.60 12.30
N SER A 299 12.79 2.84 11.53
CA SER A 299 12.71 4.00 10.63
C SER A 299 12.64 5.32 11.39
N ALA A 300 11.85 5.38 12.47
CA ALA A 300 11.74 6.57 13.32
C ALA A 300 13.11 6.98 13.93
N THR A 301 13.85 6.02 14.45
CA THR A 301 15.19 6.27 15.00
C THR A 301 16.18 6.68 13.91
N SER A 302 16.15 6.06 12.74
CA SER A 302 17.03 6.44 11.62
C SER A 302 16.74 7.85 11.12
N VAL A 303 15.48 8.28 11.08
CA VAL A 303 15.11 9.67 10.74
C VAL A 303 15.59 10.66 11.79
N LEU A 304 15.48 10.35 13.08
CA LEU A 304 15.98 11.21 14.14
C LEU A 304 17.51 11.40 14.08
N PHE A 305 18.26 10.29 13.97
CA PHE A 305 19.73 10.38 13.93
C PHE A 305 20.24 10.96 12.61
N GLY A 306 19.68 10.52 11.47
CA GLY A 306 20.03 11.02 10.15
C GLY A 306 19.66 12.49 9.98
N GLY A 307 18.48 12.91 10.41
CA GLY A 307 18.04 14.29 10.42
C GLY A 307 18.93 15.18 11.29
N MET A 308 19.30 14.73 12.49
CA MET A 308 20.21 15.45 13.38
C MET A 308 21.60 15.60 12.79
N LEU A 309 22.10 14.56 12.11
CA LEU A 309 23.37 14.62 11.38
C LEU A 309 23.31 15.66 10.26
N LEU A 310 22.25 15.65 9.45
CA LEU A 310 22.05 16.59 8.34
C LEU A 310 21.95 18.04 8.83
N VAL A 311 21.18 18.29 9.90
CA VAL A 311 21.11 19.62 10.56
C VAL A 311 22.50 20.05 11.01
N SER A 312 23.27 19.18 11.65
CA SER A 312 24.62 19.45 12.10
C SER A 312 25.56 19.85 10.95
N ILE A 313 25.46 19.16 9.81
CA ILE A 313 26.25 19.46 8.61
C ILE A 313 25.83 20.82 8.01
N ALA A 314 24.53 21.09 7.88
CA ALA A 314 24.02 22.34 7.32
C ALA A 314 24.48 23.58 8.11
N VAL A 315 24.60 23.44 9.43
CA VAL A 315 24.94 24.55 10.34
C VAL A 315 26.43 24.65 10.60
N ALA A 316 27.22 23.61 10.35
CA ALA A 316 28.66 23.59 10.61
C ALA A 316 29.41 24.69 9.87
N TRP A 317 29.06 24.96 8.59
CA TRP A 317 29.71 25.99 7.79
C TRP A 317 29.40 27.41 8.29
N PRO A 318 28.15 27.84 8.52
CA PRO A 318 27.84 29.15 9.11
C PRO A 318 28.55 29.40 10.46
N ILE A 319 28.55 28.41 11.36
CA ILE A 319 29.17 28.51 12.67
C ILE A 319 30.72 28.66 12.56
N ARG A 320 31.34 27.87 11.69
CA ARG A 320 32.80 27.98 11.46
C ARG A 320 33.19 29.37 10.95
N ASN A 321 32.45 29.90 9.99
CA ASN A 321 32.69 31.26 9.48
C ASN A 321 32.55 32.32 10.57
N ALA A 322 31.48 32.22 11.38
CA ALA A 322 31.25 33.15 12.49
C ALA A 322 32.37 33.19 13.52
N THR A 323 32.87 32.02 13.90
CA THR A 323 33.92 31.90 14.92
C THR A 323 35.30 32.31 14.41
N ASN A 324 35.49 32.46 13.09
CA ASN A 324 36.76 32.85 12.48
C ASN A 324 36.94 34.38 12.30
N ILE A 325 35.89 35.19 12.51
CA ILE A 325 35.97 36.66 12.39
C ILE A 325 36.98 37.22 13.41
N ALA A 326 37.89 38.08 12.96
CA ALA A 326 38.87 38.70 13.84
C ALA A 326 38.20 39.72 14.77
N PRO A 327 38.59 39.82 16.07
CA PRO A 327 37.97 40.74 17.02
C PRO A 327 38.04 42.22 16.55
N ALA A 328 39.14 42.59 15.87
CA ALA A 328 39.35 43.95 15.34
C ALA A 328 38.36 44.30 14.21
N GLU A 329 37.94 43.30 13.40
CA GLU A 329 37.01 43.48 12.30
C GLU A 329 35.54 43.60 12.80
N ALA A 330 35.23 42.86 13.87
CA ALA A 330 33.91 42.91 14.51
C ALA A 330 33.64 44.26 15.23
N LEU A 331 34.66 44.97 15.67
CA LEU A 331 34.52 46.27 16.31
C LEU A 331 34.53 47.45 15.30
N ARG A 332 35.09 47.23 14.09
CA ARG A 332 35.18 48.28 13.04
C ARG A 332 33.86 48.42 12.23
N SER A 333 32.96 47.45 12.31
CA SER A 333 31.66 47.49 11.63
C SER A 333 30.60 48.42 12.27
N LEU A 334 31.04 49.27 13.25
CA LEU A 334 30.19 50.28 13.92
C LEU A 334 30.47 51.71 13.42
N GLU A 335 31.40 51.90 12.52
CA GLU A 335 31.60 53.14 11.79
C GLU A 335 30.99 53.04 10.36
#